data_9fd97a4ff40132fb232b625386b657af
#
_entry.id   9fd97a4ff40132fb232b625386b657af
#
_cell.length_a   1.000
_cell.length_b   1.000
_cell.length_c   1.000
_cell.angle_alpha   90.00
_cell.angle_beta   90.00
_cell.angle_gamma   90.00
#
_symmetry.space_group_name_H-M   'P 1'
#
loop_
_entity.id
_entity.type
_entity.pdbx_description
1 polymer ?
#
loop_
_entity_poly.entity_id
_entity_poly.type
_entity_poly.pdbx_seq_one_letter_code
_entity_poly.pdbx_strand_id
1 'polypeptide(L)'
;MRLILPLLFLMLGVSTSLAQAPAKVPVSDEVKKLLVEARDMRVKQRYTDALEKLDAAEKLNPNLADIYALRGDIYLAPRRRDFDLALPQFEKAAQLQPESPLPKFNLAEFYFVKHDFTAALQSFTKLATDYPKLPMVIRHLVHYKRALCELKLGHRPAADQIIAENFTFMDDTPAYYFCKAAISFDLGDPNKGNEWVKRGVAVFKAPSCEPYYDAFKELRWVPDLDFATPPDAPKKP
;
A
#
# COMPACT_ATOMS: atom_id res chain seq x y z
N MET A 1 -43.66 41.83 49.77
CA MET A 1 -44.30 41.23 48.58
C MET A 1 -43.22 41.26 47.44
N ARG A 2 -42.50 40.19 47.28
CA ARG A 2 -41.46 40.07 46.23
C ARG A 2 -42.01 39.17 45.10
N LEU A 3 -42.25 39.80 43.93
CA LEU A 3 -42.61 39.06 42.71
C LEU A 3 -41.38 38.31 42.18
N ILE A 4 -41.50 36.98 42.06
CA ILE A 4 -40.53 36.10 41.37
C ILE A 4 -41.04 35.90 39.93
N LEU A 5 -40.28 36.40 38.98
CA LEU A 5 -40.52 36.19 37.53
C LEU A 5 -39.93 34.84 37.12
N PRO A 6 -40.65 33.95 36.45
CA PRO A 6 -40.04 32.72 35.95
C PRO A 6 -39.25 32.99 34.67
N LEU A 7 -37.98 32.59 34.67
CA LEU A 7 -37.07 32.60 33.51
C LEU A 7 -37.47 31.48 32.56
N LEU A 8 -38.02 31.82 31.42
CA LEU A 8 -38.35 30.88 30.35
C LEU A 8 -37.04 30.46 29.61
N PHE A 9 -36.57 29.28 29.87
CA PHE A 9 -35.37 28.70 29.18
C PHE A 9 -35.81 28.19 27.81
N LEU A 10 -35.52 28.98 26.75
CA LEU A 10 -35.74 28.59 25.36
C LEU A 10 -34.68 27.58 24.96
N MET A 11 -34.98 26.28 24.98
CA MET A 11 -34.13 25.21 24.45
C MET A 11 -34.15 25.30 22.92
N LEU A 12 -33.16 25.96 22.35
CA LEU A 12 -32.82 25.84 20.92
C LEU A 12 -32.30 24.44 20.67
N GLY A 13 -33.17 23.58 20.15
CA GLY A 13 -32.80 22.26 19.66
C GLY A 13 -31.85 22.39 18.47
N VAL A 14 -30.55 22.21 18.70
CA VAL A 14 -29.58 22.00 17.63
C VAL A 14 -29.81 20.61 17.06
N SER A 15 -30.59 20.54 15.98
CA SER A 15 -30.70 19.32 15.18
C SER A 15 -29.34 19.07 14.51
N THR A 16 -28.51 18.25 15.12
CA THR A 16 -27.35 17.69 14.44
C THR A 16 -27.85 16.73 13.38
N SER A 17 -27.95 17.22 12.15
CA SER A 17 -28.11 16.36 10.98
C SER A 17 -26.91 15.43 10.90
N LEU A 18 -27.10 14.17 11.29
CA LEU A 18 -26.19 13.10 10.96
C LEU A 18 -26.17 13.00 9.44
N ALA A 19 -25.16 13.60 8.81
CA ALA A 19 -24.92 13.41 7.39
C ALA A 19 -24.70 11.90 7.17
N GLN A 20 -25.71 11.23 6.64
CA GLN A 20 -25.60 9.87 6.17
C GLN A 20 -24.48 9.81 5.14
N ALA A 21 -23.51 8.91 5.37
CA ALA A 21 -22.49 8.64 4.38
C ALA A 21 -23.18 8.33 3.03
N PRO A 22 -22.74 8.93 1.92
CA PRO A 22 -23.40 8.74 0.64
C PRO A 22 -23.46 7.24 0.32
N ALA A 23 -24.67 6.76 0.01
CA ALA A 23 -24.87 5.37 -0.39
C ALA A 23 -23.90 5.05 -1.53
N LYS A 24 -23.14 3.95 -1.40
CA LYS A 24 -22.22 3.51 -2.46
C LYS A 24 -23.04 3.27 -3.73
N VAL A 25 -22.91 4.18 -4.70
CA VAL A 25 -23.51 4.00 -6.03
C VAL A 25 -22.87 2.76 -6.64
N PRO A 26 -23.67 1.77 -7.11
CA PRO A 26 -23.12 0.60 -7.75
C PRO A 26 -22.27 0.99 -8.94
N VAL A 27 -21.05 0.46 -9.01
CA VAL A 27 -20.17 0.67 -10.15
C VAL A 27 -20.74 -0.07 -11.36
N SER A 28 -20.98 0.65 -12.47
CA SER A 28 -21.52 0.05 -13.68
C SER A 28 -20.55 -1.00 -14.27
N ASP A 29 -21.07 -1.97 -15.00
CA ASP A 29 -20.26 -3.03 -15.60
C ASP A 29 -19.31 -2.47 -16.65
N GLU A 30 -19.66 -1.38 -17.31
CA GLU A 30 -18.79 -0.66 -18.24
C GLU A 30 -17.56 -0.09 -17.50
N VAL A 31 -17.73 0.59 -16.37
CA VAL A 31 -16.62 1.11 -15.55
C VAL A 31 -15.74 -0.02 -15.04
N LYS A 32 -16.34 -1.13 -14.56
CA LYS A 32 -15.57 -2.31 -14.14
C LYS A 32 -14.71 -2.86 -15.27
N LYS A 33 -15.28 -2.96 -16.49
CA LYS A 33 -14.55 -3.43 -17.66
C LYS A 33 -13.37 -2.52 -17.99
N LEU A 34 -13.58 -1.20 -18.00
CA LEU A 34 -12.51 -0.21 -18.25
C LEU A 34 -11.37 -0.32 -17.22
N LEU A 35 -11.69 -0.53 -15.94
CA LEU A 35 -10.68 -0.74 -14.89
C LEU A 35 -9.90 -2.04 -15.08
N VAL A 36 -10.55 -3.12 -15.49
CA VAL A 36 -9.88 -4.40 -15.80
C VAL A 36 -8.94 -4.23 -16.99
N GLU A 37 -9.40 -3.60 -18.08
CA GLU A 37 -8.57 -3.31 -19.24
C GLU A 37 -7.37 -2.43 -18.88
N ALA A 38 -7.57 -1.38 -18.08
CA ALA A 38 -6.48 -0.52 -17.64
C ALA A 38 -5.43 -1.26 -16.80
N ARG A 39 -5.85 -2.17 -15.90
CA ARG A 39 -4.93 -3.02 -15.13
C ARG A 39 -4.13 -3.95 -16.02
N ASP A 40 -4.77 -4.60 -17.00
CA ASP A 40 -4.09 -5.45 -17.97
C ASP A 40 -3.05 -4.66 -18.79
N MET A 41 -3.43 -3.49 -19.27
CA MET A 41 -2.53 -2.60 -20.00
C MET A 41 -1.36 -2.12 -19.13
N ARG A 42 -1.58 -1.80 -17.85
CA ARG A 42 -0.52 -1.47 -16.90
C ARG A 42 0.48 -2.61 -16.75
N VAL A 43 0.00 -3.85 -16.58
CA VAL A 43 0.86 -5.04 -16.48
C VAL A 43 1.68 -5.23 -17.75
N LYS A 44 1.10 -4.98 -18.93
CA LYS A 44 1.77 -4.99 -20.23
C LYS A 44 2.63 -3.75 -20.50
N GLN A 45 2.75 -2.84 -19.54
CA GLN A 45 3.49 -1.57 -19.62
C GLN A 45 2.99 -0.63 -20.72
N ARG A 46 1.76 -0.81 -21.18
CA ARG A 46 1.06 0.08 -22.11
C ARG A 46 0.40 1.22 -21.35
N TYR A 47 1.22 2.08 -20.76
CA TYR A 47 0.75 3.07 -19.79
C TYR A 47 -0.17 4.14 -20.40
N THR A 48 0.08 4.58 -21.63
CA THR A 48 -0.77 5.55 -22.33
C THR A 48 -2.17 4.99 -22.53
N ASP A 49 -2.27 3.78 -23.08
CA ASP A 49 -3.55 3.12 -23.31
C ASP A 49 -4.31 2.86 -21.99
N ALA A 50 -3.57 2.52 -20.91
CA ALA A 50 -4.16 2.35 -19.60
C ALA A 50 -4.75 3.67 -19.07
N LEU A 51 -4.06 4.80 -19.24
CA LEU A 51 -4.55 6.13 -18.83
C LEU A 51 -5.79 6.54 -19.65
N GLU A 52 -5.84 6.28 -20.95
CA GLU A 52 -7.04 6.53 -21.76
C GLU A 52 -8.27 5.76 -21.27
N LYS A 53 -8.08 4.49 -20.83
CA LYS A 53 -9.17 3.72 -20.21
C LYS A 53 -9.62 4.31 -18.88
N LEU A 54 -8.70 4.83 -18.08
CA LEU A 54 -9.03 5.50 -16.82
C LEU A 54 -9.74 6.84 -17.07
N ASP A 55 -9.37 7.58 -18.11
CA ASP A 55 -10.06 8.82 -18.49
C ASP A 55 -11.50 8.55 -18.94
N ALA A 56 -11.72 7.45 -19.67
CA ALA A 56 -13.06 7.01 -20.03
C ALA A 56 -13.87 6.57 -18.79
N ALA A 57 -13.26 5.84 -17.86
CA ALA A 57 -13.90 5.43 -16.62
C ALA A 57 -14.25 6.62 -15.71
N GLU A 58 -13.38 7.65 -15.64
CA GLU A 58 -13.61 8.86 -14.86
C GLU A 58 -14.79 9.69 -15.40
N LYS A 59 -14.94 9.79 -16.72
CA LYS A 59 -16.11 10.45 -17.33
C LYS A 59 -17.43 9.80 -16.94
N LEU A 60 -17.43 8.48 -16.73
CA LEU A 60 -18.61 7.72 -16.32
C LEU A 60 -18.82 7.75 -14.79
N ASN A 61 -17.75 7.75 -14.01
CA ASN A 61 -17.82 7.77 -12.55
C ASN A 61 -16.63 8.53 -11.95
N PRO A 62 -16.70 9.87 -11.84
CA PRO A 62 -15.61 10.71 -11.35
C PRO A 62 -15.31 10.56 -9.84
N ASN A 63 -16.19 9.86 -9.10
CA ASN A 63 -16.05 9.68 -7.65
C ASN A 63 -15.60 8.26 -7.27
N LEU A 64 -15.08 7.49 -8.20
CA LEU A 64 -14.58 6.15 -7.93
C LEU A 64 -13.08 6.19 -7.59
N ALA A 65 -12.74 5.94 -6.33
CA ALA A 65 -11.36 5.99 -5.83
C ALA A 65 -10.40 5.06 -6.58
N ASP A 66 -10.87 3.90 -7.06
CA ASP A 66 -10.07 2.92 -7.79
C ASP A 66 -9.45 3.48 -9.07
N ILE A 67 -10.10 4.44 -9.72
CA ILE A 67 -9.59 5.10 -10.94
C ILE A 67 -8.33 5.87 -10.59
N TYR A 68 -8.39 6.67 -9.54
CA TYR A 68 -7.28 7.52 -9.09
C TYR A 68 -6.15 6.67 -8.49
N ALA A 69 -6.47 5.65 -7.70
CA ALA A 69 -5.47 4.72 -7.19
C ALA A 69 -4.68 4.06 -8.33
N LEU A 70 -5.36 3.52 -9.35
CA LEU A 70 -4.71 2.89 -10.49
C LEU A 70 -3.93 3.90 -11.37
N ARG A 71 -4.42 5.13 -11.51
CA ARG A 71 -3.70 6.20 -12.22
C ARG A 71 -2.41 6.57 -11.48
N GLY A 72 -2.47 6.67 -10.15
CA GLY A 72 -1.29 6.87 -9.30
C GLY A 72 -0.26 5.75 -9.46
N ASP A 73 -0.70 4.48 -9.46
CA ASP A 73 0.16 3.32 -9.70
C ASP A 73 0.85 3.35 -11.07
N ILE A 74 0.15 3.84 -12.11
CA ILE A 74 0.73 3.98 -13.46
C ILE A 74 1.81 5.04 -13.47
N TYR A 75 1.58 6.19 -12.85
CA TYR A 75 2.59 7.25 -12.74
C TYR A 75 3.78 6.82 -11.88
N LEU A 76 3.55 6.01 -10.86
CA LEU A 76 4.59 5.50 -9.96
C LEU A 76 5.39 4.33 -10.56
N ALA A 77 4.94 3.75 -11.66
CA ALA A 77 5.58 2.58 -12.29
C ALA A 77 7.07 2.81 -12.54
N PRO A 78 7.95 1.77 -12.42
CA PRO A 78 9.40 1.90 -12.46
C PRO A 78 9.96 2.66 -13.67
N ARG A 79 9.30 2.57 -14.82
CA ARG A 79 9.72 3.25 -16.04
C ARG A 79 9.21 4.68 -16.17
N ARG A 80 8.35 5.14 -15.26
CA ARG A 80 7.80 6.50 -15.26
C ARG A 80 8.35 7.33 -14.11
N ARG A 81 8.15 6.87 -12.88
CA ARG A 81 8.58 7.57 -11.65
C ARG A 81 8.16 9.04 -11.61
N ASP A 82 6.95 9.33 -12.07
CA ASP A 82 6.38 10.66 -12.08
C ASP A 82 5.67 10.93 -10.75
N PHE A 83 6.46 11.30 -9.75
CA PHE A 83 5.97 11.52 -8.39
C PHE A 83 4.99 12.70 -8.31
N ASP A 84 5.18 13.73 -9.13
CA ASP A 84 4.34 14.94 -9.12
C ASP A 84 2.93 14.64 -9.66
N LEU A 85 2.82 13.74 -10.63
CA LEU A 85 1.53 13.28 -11.14
C LEU A 85 0.91 12.17 -10.27
N ALA A 86 1.72 11.33 -9.61
CA ALA A 86 1.22 10.22 -8.79
C ALA A 86 0.57 10.70 -7.49
N LEU A 87 1.21 11.62 -6.76
CA LEU A 87 0.74 12.05 -5.43
C LEU A 87 -0.71 12.57 -5.44
N PRO A 88 -1.08 13.54 -6.32
CA PRO A 88 -2.46 14.04 -6.34
C PRO A 88 -3.50 12.96 -6.60
N GLN A 89 -3.13 11.90 -7.34
CA GLN A 89 -4.04 10.78 -7.61
C GLN A 89 -4.28 9.95 -6.35
N PHE A 90 -3.23 9.60 -5.62
CA PHE A 90 -3.39 8.87 -4.36
C PHE A 90 -4.12 9.68 -3.30
N GLU A 91 -3.86 10.99 -3.22
CA GLU A 91 -4.59 11.89 -2.32
C GLU A 91 -6.09 11.95 -2.67
N LYS A 92 -6.42 12.05 -3.97
CA LYS A 92 -7.81 12.04 -4.43
C LYS A 92 -8.49 10.71 -4.09
N ALA A 93 -7.82 9.58 -4.27
CA ALA A 93 -8.35 8.27 -3.88
C ALA A 93 -8.63 8.22 -2.36
N ALA A 94 -7.73 8.74 -1.53
CA ALA A 94 -7.90 8.79 -0.09
C ALA A 94 -9.04 9.73 0.36
N GLN A 95 -9.22 10.86 -0.33
CA GLN A 95 -10.34 11.77 -0.08
C GLN A 95 -11.71 11.14 -0.41
N LEU A 96 -11.75 10.32 -1.49
CA LEU A 96 -12.99 9.64 -1.91
C LEU A 96 -13.35 8.45 -1.02
N GLN A 97 -12.38 7.87 -0.31
CA GLN A 97 -12.60 6.74 0.60
C GLN A 97 -11.85 6.96 1.93
N PRO A 98 -12.23 7.96 2.75
CA PRO A 98 -11.51 8.33 3.96
C PRO A 98 -11.48 7.23 5.03
N GLU A 99 -12.50 6.35 5.05
CA GLU A 99 -12.58 5.24 6.00
C GLU A 99 -11.88 3.95 5.51
N SER A 100 -11.41 3.93 4.25
CA SER A 100 -10.76 2.75 3.69
C SER A 100 -9.25 2.73 4.02
N PRO A 101 -8.70 1.60 4.45
CA PRO A 101 -7.26 1.46 4.66
C PRO A 101 -6.47 1.45 3.34
N LEU A 102 -7.07 1.01 2.22
CA LEU A 102 -6.36 0.78 0.97
C LEU A 102 -5.76 2.06 0.35
N PRO A 103 -6.50 3.17 0.19
CA PRO A 103 -5.88 4.40 -0.31
C PRO A 103 -4.79 4.96 0.61
N LYS A 104 -4.91 4.75 1.92
CA LYS A 104 -3.88 5.15 2.90
C LYS A 104 -2.63 4.29 2.78
N PHE A 105 -2.81 2.99 2.50
CA PHE A 105 -1.71 2.09 2.17
C PHE A 105 -0.98 2.55 0.90
N ASN A 106 -1.71 2.90 -0.16
CA ASN A 106 -1.13 3.38 -1.41
C ASN A 106 -0.31 4.68 -1.22
N LEU A 107 -0.78 5.60 -0.36
CA LEU A 107 0.00 6.79 0.01
C LEU A 107 1.29 6.43 0.77
N ALA A 108 1.22 5.47 1.69
CA ALA A 108 2.41 5.00 2.40
C ALA A 108 3.43 4.34 1.44
N GLU A 109 2.94 3.54 0.48
CA GLU A 109 3.76 2.96 -0.61
C GLU A 109 4.37 4.05 -1.51
N PHE A 110 3.62 5.10 -1.83
CA PHE A 110 4.14 6.23 -2.59
C PHE A 110 5.38 6.84 -1.92
N TYR A 111 5.31 7.13 -0.62
CA TYR A 111 6.45 7.67 0.12
C TYR A 111 7.62 6.68 0.19
N PHE A 112 7.32 5.38 0.34
CA PHE A 112 8.34 4.32 0.33
C PHE A 112 9.10 4.27 -1.00
N VAL A 113 8.38 4.27 -2.12
CA VAL A 113 8.94 4.27 -3.47
C VAL A 113 9.69 5.57 -3.80
N LYS A 114 9.25 6.69 -3.23
CA LYS A 114 9.95 7.96 -3.31
C LYS A 114 11.24 8.00 -2.45
N HIS A 115 11.48 6.97 -1.65
CA HIS A 115 12.54 6.89 -0.66
C HIS A 115 12.44 7.93 0.46
N ASP A 116 11.26 8.52 0.68
CA ASP A 116 10.96 9.30 1.87
C ASP A 116 10.56 8.34 3.01
N PHE A 117 11.56 7.66 3.58
CA PHE A 117 11.33 6.63 4.58
C PHE A 117 10.75 7.16 5.88
N THR A 118 10.95 8.45 6.18
CA THR A 118 10.35 9.11 7.34
C THR A 118 8.84 9.25 7.15
N ALA A 119 8.39 9.80 6.02
CA ALA A 119 6.97 9.93 5.71
C ALA A 119 6.30 8.56 5.52
N ALA A 120 6.99 7.60 4.89
CA ALA A 120 6.52 6.23 4.74
C ALA A 120 6.29 5.56 6.10
N LEU A 121 7.28 5.63 7.00
CA LEU A 121 7.19 5.06 8.36
C LEU A 121 6.03 5.65 9.15
N GLN A 122 5.86 6.97 9.12
CA GLN A 122 4.73 7.66 9.77
C GLN A 122 3.40 7.16 9.21
N SER A 123 3.27 7.07 7.89
CA SER A 123 2.06 6.64 7.20
C SER A 123 1.71 5.17 7.49
N PHE A 124 2.69 4.25 7.42
CA PHE A 124 2.47 2.85 7.78
C PHE A 124 2.18 2.66 9.28
N THR A 125 2.81 3.44 10.16
CA THR A 125 2.54 3.40 11.60
C THR A 125 1.12 3.86 11.90
N LYS A 126 0.70 4.97 11.29
CA LYS A 126 -0.67 5.45 11.41
C LYS A 126 -1.67 4.41 10.89
N LEU A 127 -1.39 3.78 9.75
CA LEU A 127 -2.24 2.73 9.19
C LEU A 127 -2.38 1.53 10.15
N ALA A 128 -1.28 1.07 10.75
CA ALA A 128 -1.31 -0.02 11.72
C ALA A 128 -2.12 0.32 12.99
N THR A 129 -2.05 1.59 13.43
CA THR A 129 -2.76 2.08 14.62
C THR A 129 -4.26 2.26 14.34
N ASP A 130 -4.59 2.91 13.22
CA ASP A 130 -5.99 3.23 12.87
C ASP A 130 -6.79 1.97 12.48
N TYR A 131 -6.10 0.93 11.95
CA TYR A 131 -6.74 -0.29 11.44
C TYR A 131 -6.15 -1.57 12.07
N PRO A 132 -6.30 -1.79 13.38
CA PRO A 132 -5.70 -2.95 14.07
C PRO A 132 -6.29 -4.30 13.63
N LYS A 133 -7.46 -4.28 12.97
CA LYS A 133 -8.17 -5.48 12.49
C LYS A 133 -7.95 -5.78 10.99
N LEU A 134 -6.89 -5.23 10.38
CA LEU A 134 -6.54 -5.61 9.02
C LEU A 134 -6.36 -7.13 8.87
N PRO A 135 -6.74 -7.71 7.73
CA PRO A 135 -6.40 -9.09 7.41
C PRO A 135 -4.90 -9.34 7.61
N MET A 136 -4.54 -10.51 8.11
CA MET A 136 -3.15 -10.84 8.48
C MET A 136 -2.15 -10.55 7.35
N VAL A 137 -2.49 -10.89 6.11
CA VAL A 137 -1.63 -10.64 4.94
C VAL A 137 -1.29 -9.14 4.79
N ILE A 138 -2.30 -8.26 4.91
CA ILE A 138 -2.09 -6.81 4.80
C ILE A 138 -1.37 -6.26 6.04
N ARG A 139 -1.76 -6.72 7.24
CA ARG A 139 -1.11 -6.31 8.49
C ARG A 139 0.38 -6.67 8.49
N HIS A 140 0.73 -7.88 8.04
CA HIS A 140 2.12 -8.30 7.93
C HIS A 140 2.89 -7.47 6.90
N LEU A 141 2.28 -7.14 5.76
CA LEU A 141 2.92 -6.28 4.77
C LEU A 141 3.17 -4.87 5.32
N VAL A 142 2.22 -4.29 6.08
CA VAL A 142 2.38 -3.00 6.76
C VAL A 142 3.54 -3.04 7.75
N HIS A 143 3.60 -4.04 8.65
CA HIS A 143 4.69 -4.15 9.63
C HIS A 143 6.04 -4.44 8.96
N TYR A 144 6.06 -5.24 7.89
CA TYR A 144 7.25 -5.45 7.08
C TYR A 144 7.79 -4.14 6.49
N LYS A 145 6.92 -3.34 5.86
CA LYS A 145 7.31 -2.03 5.32
C LYS A 145 7.79 -1.07 6.41
N ARG A 146 7.18 -1.08 7.61
CA ARG A 146 7.67 -0.32 8.77
C ARG A 146 9.09 -0.74 9.15
N ALA A 147 9.35 -2.04 9.25
CA ALA A 147 10.69 -2.55 9.57
C ALA A 147 11.73 -2.15 8.51
N LEU A 148 11.37 -2.20 7.21
CA LEU A 148 12.25 -1.73 6.14
C LEU A 148 12.55 -0.22 6.25
N CYS A 149 11.55 0.60 6.56
CA CYS A 149 11.76 2.05 6.77
C CYS A 149 12.73 2.30 7.93
N GLU A 150 12.57 1.60 9.06
CA GLU A 150 13.48 1.71 10.21
C GLU A 150 14.92 1.30 9.86
N LEU A 151 15.11 0.21 9.09
CA LEU A 151 16.42 -0.19 8.59
C LEU A 151 17.04 0.89 7.70
N LYS A 152 16.27 1.47 6.79
CA LYS A 152 16.75 2.53 5.88
C LYS A 152 17.05 3.86 6.59
N LEU A 153 16.45 4.09 7.74
CA LEU A 153 16.74 5.24 8.62
C LEU A 153 17.89 4.96 9.61
N GLY A 154 18.46 3.75 9.61
CA GLY A 154 19.54 3.35 10.51
C GLY A 154 19.07 2.97 11.93
N HIS A 155 17.76 2.83 12.14
CA HIS A 155 17.17 2.52 13.44
C HIS A 155 17.04 0.99 13.64
N ARG A 156 18.14 0.27 13.55
CA ARG A 156 18.16 -1.20 13.61
C ARG A 156 17.44 -1.78 14.83
N PRO A 157 17.62 -1.28 16.06
CA PRO A 157 16.91 -1.82 17.20
C PRO A 157 15.39 -1.73 17.10
N ALA A 158 14.87 -0.64 16.51
CA ALA A 158 13.43 -0.46 16.28
C ALA A 158 12.91 -1.45 15.21
N ALA A 159 13.67 -1.67 14.14
CA ALA A 159 13.35 -2.68 13.13
C ALA A 159 13.30 -4.09 13.74
N ASP A 160 14.30 -4.47 14.54
CA ASP A 160 14.37 -5.76 15.22
C ASP A 160 13.18 -5.96 16.17
N GLN A 161 12.78 -4.91 16.89
CA GLN A 161 11.59 -4.93 17.76
C GLN A 161 10.30 -5.17 16.96
N ILE A 162 10.07 -4.42 15.88
CA ILE A 162 8.91 -4.61 15.00
C ILE A 162 8.87 -6.07 14.50
N ILE A 163 10.02 -6.61 14.09
CA ILE A 163 10.11 -7.97 13.57
C ILE A 163 9.77 -9.01 14.66
N ALA A 164 10.32 -8.85 15.85
CA ALA A 164 10.11 -9.78 16.96
C ALA A 164 8.66 -9.80 17.46
N GLU A 165 8.00 -8.65 17.45
CA GLU A 165 6.62 -8.51 17.92
C GLU A 165 5.57 -9.01 16.92
N ASN A 166 5.87 -9.01 15.62
CA ASN A 166 4.86 -9.20 14.59
C ASN A 166 5.05 -10.44 13.72
N PHE A 167 6.21 -11.10 13.75
CA PHE A 167 6.49 -12.20 12.82
C PHE A 167 7.11 -13.42 13.49
N THR A 168 6.57 -14.58 13.14
CA THR A 168 7.12 -15.89 13.50
C THR A 168 7.28 -16.77 12.25
N PHE A 169 8.10 -17.81 12.34
CA PHE A 169 8.24 -18.77 11.23
C PHE A 169 6.98 -19.64 11.04
N MET A 170 6.04 -19.58 11.99
CA MET A 170 4.76 -20.31 11.96
C MET A 170 3.64 -19.54 11.23
N ASP A 171 3.90 -18.30 10.83
CA ASP A 171 2.89 -17.46 10.19
C ASP A 171 2.56 -17.94 8.78
N ASP A 172 1.31 -17.79 8.36
CA ASP A 172 0.83 -18.13 7.02
C ASP A 172 1.19 -17.06 5.96
N THR A 173 2.26 -16.29 6.19
CA THR A 173 2.76 -15.29 5.22
C THR A 173 4.28 -15.36 5.13
N PRO A 174 4.88 -14.93 4.00
CA PRO A 174 6.33 -14.94 3.83
C PRO A 174 7.07 -13.89 4.66
N ALA A 175 6.36 -13.04 5.42
CA ALA A 175 6.93 -11.88 6.12
C ALA A 175 8.15 -12.21 6.99
N TYR A 176 8.10 -13.29 7.77
CA TYR A 176 9.24 -13.71 8.60
C TYR A 176 10.53 -13.89 7.77
N TYR A 177 10.44 -14.64 6.67
CA TYR A 177 11.59 -14.95 5.81
C TYR A 177 12.14 -13.69 5.15
N PHE A 178 11.25 -12.82 4.69
CA PHE A 178 11.63 -11.56 4.05
C PHE A 178 12.18 -10.54 5.06
N CYS A 179 11.73 -10.53 6.30
CA CYS A 179 12.39 -9.75 7.36
C CYS A 179 13.80 -10.23 7.65
N LYS A 180 14.04 -11.56 7.71
CA LYS A 180 15.39 -12.11 7.88
C LYS A 180 16.29 -11.78 6.68
N ALA A 181 15.74 -11.81 5.47
CA ALA A 181 16.45 -11.38 4.27
C ALA A 181 16.80 -9.89 4.33
N ALA A 182 15.85 -9.02 4.70
CA ALA A 182 16.05 -7.58 4.86
C ALA A 182 17.20 -7.25 5.82
N ILE A 183 17.22 -7.92 6.98
CA ILE A 183 18.30 -7.78 7.96
C ILE A 183 19.65 -8.15 7.35
N SER A 184 19.70 -9.25 6.57
CA SER A 184 20.96 -9.71 5.95
C SER A 184 21.45 -8.74 4.88
N PHE A 185 20.54 -8.22 4.04
CA PHE A 185 20.88 -7.20 3.05
C PHE A 185 21.36 -5.90 3.68
N ASP A 186 20.72 -5.45 4.75
CA ASP A 186 21.09 -4.25 5.51
C ASP A 186 22.50 -4.37 6.14
N LEU A 187 22.87 -5.58 6.56
CA LEU A 187 24.21 -5.89 7.07
C LEU A 187 25.27 -6.08 5.97
N GLY A 188 24.90 -5.95 4.68
CA GLY A 188 25.82 -6.12 3.56
C GLY A 188 26.15 -7.59 3.25
N ASP A 189 25.29 -8.53 3.67
CA ASP A 189 25.42 -9.97 3.35
C ASP A 189 24.32 -10.40 2.34
N PRO A 190 24.52 -10.12 1.04
CA PRO A 190 23.53 -10.46 0.01
C PRO A 190 23.38 -11.98 -0.18
N ASN A 191 24.40 -12.77 0.10
CA ASN A 191 24.31 -14.23 -0.03
C ASN A 191 23.30 -14.79 0.97
N LYS A 192 23.44 -14.41 2.23
CA LYS A 192 22.51 -14.81 3.28
C LYS A 192 21.10 -14.21 3.07
N GLY A 193 21.02 -12.98 2.57
CA GLY A 193 19.75 -12.37 2.17
C GLY A 193 19.02 -13.22 1.12
N ASN A 194 19.72 -13.61 0.05
CA ASN A 194 19.18 -14.45 -1.01
C ASN A 194 18.81 -15.87 -0.53
N GLU A 195 19.54 -16.45 0.43
CA GLU A 195 19.15 -17.72 1.05
C GLU A 195 17.80 -17.62 1.76
N TRP A 196 17.57 -16.54 2.51
CA TRP A 196 16.30 -16.31 3.17
C TRP A 196 15.16 -16.11 2.17
N VAL A 197 15.38 -15.36 1.08
CA VAL A 197 14.39 -15.21 0.00
C VAL A 197 14.05 -16.57 -0.60
N LYS A 198 15.06 -17.40 -0.96
CA LYS A 198 14.85 -18.74 -1.51
C LYS A 198 14.00 -19.61 -0.56
N ARG A 199 14.27 -19.58 0.74
CA ARG A 199 13.48 -20.30 1.75
C ARG A 199 12.03 -19.84 1.77
N GLY A 200 11.79 -18.51 1.78
CA GLY A 200 10.43 -17.95 1.74
C GLY A 200 9.67 -18.38 0.49
N VAL A 201 10.30 -18.31 -0.69
CA VAL A 201 9.69 -18.72 -1.97
C VAL A 201 9.43 -20.23 -2.02
N ALA A 202 10.29 -21.06 -1.42
CA ALA A 202 10.08 -22.51 -1.35
C ALA A 202 8.84 -22.89 -0.52
N VAL A 203 8.54 -22.12 0.55
CA VAL A 203 7.38 -22.36 1.43
C VAL A 203 6.11 -21.76 0.84
N PHE A 204 6.14 -20.49 0.42
CA PHE A 204 4.94 -19.70 0.10
C PHE A 204 4.67 -19.55 -1.41
N LYS A 205 5.56 -20.02 -2.27
CA LYS A 205 5.55 -19.82 -3.73
C LYS A 205 5.67 -18.35 -4.17
N ALA A 206 6.05 -18.13 -5.42
CA ALA A 206 6.37 -16.80 -5.96
C ALA A 206 5.24 -15.76 -5.82
N PRO A 207 3.96 -16.05 -6.16
CA PRO A 207 2.92 -15.01 -6.12
C PRO A 207 2.68 -14.39 -4.73
N SER A 208 2.81 -15.20 -3.66
CA SER A 208 2.65 -14.70 -2.29
C SER A 208 3.87 -13.89 -1.81
N CYS A 209 5.03 -14.13 -2.41
CA CYS A 209 6.28 -13.46 -2.07
C CYS A 209 6.49 -12.14 -2.83
N GLU A 210 5.84 -11.96 -3.97
CA GLU A 210 6.04 -10.83 -4.87
C GLU A 210 5.96 -9.47 -4.17
N PRO A 211 4.93 -9.14 -3.35
CA PRO A 211 4.84 -7.83 -2.69
C PRO A 211 6.00 -7.54 -1.73
N TYR A 212 6.57 -8.58 -1.14
CA TYR A 212 7.74 -8.47 -0.25
C TYR A 212 9.04 -8.28 -1.04
N TYR A 213 9.18 -9.01 -2.14
CA TYR A 213 10.36 -8.92 -3.00
C TYR A 213 10.43 -7.61 -3.77
N ASP A 214 9.30 -7.07 -4.19
CA ASP A 214 9.22 -5.78 -4.86
C ASP A 214 9.82 -4.67 -4.00
N ALA A 215 9.64 -4.73 -2.67
CA ALA A 215 10.31 -3.81 -1.77
C ALA A 215 11.84 -3.89 -1.86
N PHE A 216 12.42 -5.07 -2.03
CA PHE A 216 13.87 -5.21 -2.21
C PHE A 216 14.37 -4.64 -3.53
N LYS A 217 13.58 -4.75 -4.61
CA LYS A 217 13.88 -4.09 -5.88
C LYS A 217 13.90 -2.57 -5.72
N GLU A 218 12.88 -2.01 -5.04
CA GLU A 218 12.85 -0.58 -4.73
C GLU A 218 14.05 -0.12 -3.91
N LEU A 219 14.49 -0.92 -2.95
CA LEU A 219 15.66 -0.63 -2.11
C LEU A 219 16.98 -0.94 -2.82
N ARG A 220 16.96 -1.47 -4.04
CA ARG A 220 18.12 -1.90 -4.83
C ARG A 220 19.01 -2.95 -4.12
N TRP A 221 18.38 -3.77 -3.27
CA TRP A 221 19.06 -4.88 -2.61
C TRP A 221 19.14 -6.13 -3.49
N VAL A 222 18.22 -6.23 -4.46
CA VAL A 222 18.16 -7.31 -5.43
C VAL A 222 17.99 -6.72 -6.84
N PRO A 223 18.48 -7.42 -7.89
CA PRO A 223 18.22 -6.98 -9.27
C PRO A 223 16.74 -7.15 -9.64
N ASP A 224 16.32 -6.48 -10.72
CA ASP A 224 15.02 -6.69 -11.35
C ASP A 224 14.95 -8.08 -12.01
N LEU A 225 14.90 -9.13 -11.18
CA LEU A 225 14.70 -10.50 -11.65
C LEU A 225 13.19 -10.77 -11.73
N ASP A 226 12.80 -11.31 -12.87
CA ASP A 226 11.46 -11.86 -13.03
C ASP A 226 11.37 -13.15 -12.23
N PHE A 227 10.49 -13.23 -11.22
CA PHE A 227 10.26 -14.43 -10.41
C PHE A 227 9.78 -15.64 -11.23
N ALA A 228 9.32 -15.39 -12.47
CA ALA A 228 8.93 -16.44 -13.39
C ALA A 228 10.10 -17.30 -13.85
N THR A 229 11.35 -16.84 -13.66
CA THR A 229 12.55 -17.59 -14.03
C THR A 229 13.25 -18.09 -12.77
N PRO A 230 13.24 -19.41 -12.45
CA PRO A 230 14.06 -19.93 -11.36
C PRO A 230 15.52 -19.52 -11.56
N PRO A 231 16.26 -19.16 -10.50
CA PRO A 231 17.65 -18.69 -10.61
C PRO A 231 18.63 -19.72 -11.23
N ASP A 232 18.19 -20.94 -11.44
CA ASP A 232 18.99 -22.03 -12.01
C ASP A 232 18.48 -22.51 -13.39
N ALA A 233 17.59 -21.77 -14.07
CA ALA A 233 17.23 -22.10 -15.44
C ALA A 233 18.44 -21.88 -16.36
N PRO A 234 18.90 -22.89 -17.11
CA PRO A 234 20.02 -22.74 -18.02
C PRO A 234 19.69 -21.65 -19.04
N LYS A 235 20.59 -20.67 -19.19
CA LYS A 235 20.48 -19.67 -20.24
C LYS A 235 20.35 -20.41 -21.58
N LYS A 236 19.21 -20.25 -22.25
CA LYS A 236 19.07 -20.76 -23.61
C LYS A 236 20.18 -20.18 -24.49
N PRO A 237 20.80 -21.03 -25.33
CA PRO A 237 21.88 -20.61 -26.23
C PRO A 237 21.46 -19.56 -27.22
#